data_6d4badb6f8e858119a748ac4d44bf6c5
#
_entry.id   6d4badb6f8e858119a748ac4d44bf6c5
#
_cell.length_a   1.000
_cell.length_b   1.000
_cell.length_c   1.000
_cell.angle_alpha   90.00
_cell.angle_beta   90.00
_cell.angle_gamma   90.00
#
_symmetry.space_group_name_H-M   'P 1'
#
loop_
_entity.id
_entity.type
_entity.pdbx_description
1 polymer ?
#
loop_
_entity_poly.entity_id
_entity_poly.type
_entity_poly.pdbx_seq_one_letter_code
_entity_poly.pdbx_strand_id
1 'polypeptide(L)'
;MLAYWSVFIPAFISHSMSKIVVGLSGGVDSSVAAATLHNQGHEVIGLTLWLMKGKGQCCSEGMTDAAQLCDDLGIAYSVIDSREVFKKYIVNYLVEGYSRGVTPLPCSQCNSTVKFGPMLEYAINEMGADYIATGHYARITHNLETGRYELRRAVDRNKDQSYFLYDLSQTHLAASRFPLGEKTKLETRKIAASLGLHTADKPESQDLCLVEQHGSMKTFLDKFLAPQPGDIVTTSGQVLGRHEGIHHYTIGQRRGLGIAAPNPLYVVSLDVGRNQVIVGERDSVTSDGCIVHRVNWVSIAPPATPISVEVQVRYRSQGVQATVIPTNSTDGTSRVKIIFDEPQFGVTPGQAAVWYDSKGRVLGGGIIEPTCSGDTNFSAS
;
A
#
# COMPACT_ATOMS: atom_id res chain seq x y z
N MET A 1 -27.37 -23.70 55.44
CA MET A 1 -27.35 -23.06 54.13
C MET A 1 -25.90 -22.66 53.82
N LEU A 2 -25.20 -23.51 53.08
CA LEU A 2 -23.83 -23.26 52.66
C LEU A 2 -23.89 -22.79 51.21
N ALA A 3 -23.53 -21.51 50.94
CA ALA A 3 -23.48 -20.92 49.62
C ALA A 3 -22.19 -21.37 48.93
N TYR A 4 -22.32 -22.13 47.86
CA TYR A 4 -21.23 -22.45 46.95
C TYR A 4 -20.92 -21.24 46.08
N TRP A 5 -19.75 -20.67 46.24
CA TRP A 5 -19.17 -19.69 45.33
C TRP A 5 -18.49 -20.48 44.21
N SER A 6 -19.11 -20.52 43.03
CA SER A 6 -18.48 -21.02 41.83
C SER A 6 -17.49 -19.96 41.29
N VAL A 7 -16.23 -20.23 41.47
CA VAL A 7 -15.15 -19.46 40.85
C VAL A 7 -15.20 -19.75 39.34
N PHE A 8 -15.60 -18.75 38.57
CA PHE A 8 -15.50 -18.75 37.11
C PHE A 8 -14.01 -18.64 36.76
N ILE A 9 -13.37 -19.74 36.43
CA ILE A 9 -12.05 -19.76 35.80
C ILE A 9 -12.29 -19.46 34.31
N PRO A 10 -11.79 -18.31 33.78
CA PRO A 10 -11.88 -18.07 32.35
C PRO A 10 -11.07 -19.18 31.62
N ALA A 11 -11.71 -19.82 30.65
CA ALA A 11 -11.06 -20.82 29.81
C ALA A 11 -9.84 -20.16 29.16
N PHE A 12 -8.65 -20.62 29.57
CA PHE A 12 -7.41 -20.35 28.85
C PHE A 12 -7.60 -20.95 27.45
N ILE A 13 -7.82 -20.08 26.46
CA ILE A 13 -7.68 -20.47 25.06
C ILE A 13 -6.19 -20.81 24.91
N SER A 14 -5.88 -22.10 24.82
CA SER A 14 -4.54 -22.60 24.52
C SER A 14 -4.16 -22.06 23.14
N HIS A 15 -3.46 -20.93 23.09
CA HIS A 15 -2.77 -20.51 21.89
C HIS A 15 -1.62 -21.50 21.71
N SER A 16 -1.72 -22.38 20.74
CA SER A 16 -0.60 -23.26 20.37
C SER A 16 0.58 -22.36 20.03
N MET A 17 1.73 -22.63 20.65
CA MET A 17 2.98 -21.95 20.35
C MET A 17 3.29 -22.13 18.86
N SER A 18 3.45 -21.03 18.14
CA SER A 18 3.78 -21.01 16.71
C SER A 18 5.12 -20.34 16.52
N LYS A 19 5.84 -20.72 15.48
CA LYS A 19 7.07 -20.08 15.05
C LYS A 19 6.74 -18.97 14.04
N ILE A 20 7.06 -17.72 14.39
CA ILE A 20 6.65 -16.54 13.61
C ILE A 20 7.87 -15.71 13.24
N VAL A 21 8.07 -15.49 11.95
CA VAL A 21 9.08 -14.56 11.44
C VAL A 21 8.47 -13.17 11.32
N VAL A 22 9.05 -12.20 12.02
CA VAL A 22 8.57 -10.82 12.01
C VAL A 22 9.45 -9.94 11.14
N GLY A 23 8.84 -9.33 10.11
CA GLY A 23 9.52 -8.36 9.25
C GLY A 23 9.80 -7.06 10.01
N LEU A 24 11.09 -6.79 10.26
CA LEU A 24 11.57 -5.65 11.02
C LEU A 24 12.12 -4.56 10.09
N SER A 25 11.58 -3.35 10.19
CA SER A 25 12.04 -2.17 9.44
C SER A 25 12.91 -1.22 10.27
N GLY A 26 13.13 -1.52 11.55
CA GLY A 26 13.76 -0.62 12.51
C GLY A 26 12.85 0.51 13.00
N GLY A 27 11.55 0.46 12.72
CA GLY A 27 10.55 1.42 13.20
C GLY A 27 9.74 0.87 14.37
N VAL A 28 9.08 1.76 15.12
CA VAL A 28 8.28 1.43 16.32
C VAL A 28 7.21 0.38 16.05
N ASP A 29 6.55 0.40 14.88
CA ASP A 29 5.44 -0.50 14.58
C ASP A 29 5.90 -1.96 14.47
N SER A 30 6.96 -2.21 13.72
CA SER A 30 7.53 -3.56 13.60
C SER A 30 8.12 -4.04 14.92
N SER A 31 8.70 -3.14 15.72
CA SER A 31 9.22 -3.47 17.05
C SER A 31 8.12 -3.90 18.01
N VAL A 32 7.00 -3.17 18.05
CA VAL A 32 5.84 -3.53 18.89
C VAL A 32 5.18 -4.83 18.39
N ALA A 33 5.13 -5.05 17.08
CA ALA A 33 4.60 -6.30 16.53
C ALA A 33 5.42 -7.51 17.03
N ALA A 34 6.75 -7.44 16.95
CA ALA A 34 7.65 -8.50 17.44
C ALA A 34 7.52 -8.71 18.95
N ALA A 35 7.60 -7.65 19.74
CA ALA A 35 7.49 -7.73 21.20
C ALA A 35 6.13 -8.26 21.66
N THR A 36 5.05 -7.87 20.97
CA THR A 36 3.69 -8.36 21.28
C THR A 36 3.60 -9.88 21.08
N LEU A 37 4.08 -10.40 19.95
CA LEU A 37 4.04 -11.83 19.64
C LEU A 37 4.96 -12.63 20.58
N HIS A 38 6.15 -12.09 20.88
CA HIS A 38 7.06 -12.72 21.85
C HIS A 38 6.43 -12.81 23.24
N ASN A 39 5.79 -11.74 23.73
CA ASN A 39 5.10 -11.73 25.03
C ASN A 39 3.85 -12.63 25.07
N GLN A 40 3.30 -13.00 23.90
CA GLN A 40 2.23 -13.99 23.78
C GLN A 40 2.74 -15.46 23.84
N GLY A 41 4.07 -15.66 23.93
CA GLY A 41 4.68 -16.96 24.05
C GLY A 41 4.97 -17.65 22.71
N HIS A 42 4.94 -16.93 21.59
CA HIS A 42 5.36 -17.47 20.30
C HIS A 42 6.90 -17.52 20.18
N GLU A 43 7.41 -18.47 19.41
CA GLU A 43 8.80 -18.45 18.96
C GLU A 43 8.94 -17.39 17.88
N VAL A 44 9.59 -16.27 18.21
CA VAL A 44 9.73 -15.13 17.30
C VAL A 44 11.15 -15.06 16.74
N ILE A 45 11.26 -14.83 15.44
CA ILE A 45 12.52 -14.52 14.74
C ILE A 45 12.37 -13.18 14.04
N GLY A 46 13.30 -12.25 14.27
CA GLY A 46 13.37 -10.99 13.54
C GLY A 46 14.01 -11.18 12.16
N LEU A 47 13.42 -10.58 11.14
CA LEU A 47 13.92 -10.62 9.77
C LEU A 47 13.88 -9.24 9.13
N THR A 48 15.02 -8.77 8.62
CA THR A 48 15.07 -7.52 7.85
C THR A 48 15.39 -7.82 6.38
N LEU A 49 14.61 -7.23 5.48
CA LEU A 49 14.94 -7.17 4.06
C LEU A 49 15.83 -5.96 3.82
N TRP A 50 17.08 -6.20 3.44
CA TRP A 50 17.97 -5.12 3.04
C TRP A 50 17.65 -4.67 1.62
N LEU A 51 16.90 -3.57 1.48
CA LEU A 51 16.37 -3.09 0.19
C LEU A 51 17.30 -2.09 -0.49
N MET A 52 17.99 -1.26 0.29
CA MET A 52 18.83 -0.17 -0.22
C MET A 52 20.02 0.12 0.71
N LYS A 53 21.09 0.73 0.15
CA LYS A 53 22.16 1.32 0.94
C LYS A 53 21.76 2.73 1.38
N GLY A 54 22.15 3.17 2.57
CA GLY A 54 21.96 4.54 3.05
C GLY A 54 21.13 4.66 4.33
N LYS A 55 20.49 5.83 4.52
CA LYS A 55 19.68 6.15 5.70
C LYS A 55 18.22 5.78 5.49
N GLY A 56 17.49 5.55 6.58
CA GLY A 56 16.04 5.29 6.59
C GLY A 56 15.67 3.86 6.94
N GLN A 57 14.35 3.60 6.96
CA GLN A 57 13.81 2.26 7.23
C GLN A 57 14.15 1.29 6.08
N CYS A 58 14.34 0.01 6.39
CA CYS A 58 14.79 -1.03 5.44
C CYS A 58 16.17 -0.73 4.79
N CYS A 59 16.96 0.16 5.37
CA CYS A 59 18.34 0.49 5.02
C CYS A 59 19.29 0.12 6.16
N SER A 60 20.58 0.44 6.01
CA SER A 60 21.61 0.06 7.00
C SER A 60 21.31 0.56 8.42
N GLU A 61 20.72 1.74 8.57
CA GLU A 61 20.32 2.31 9.88
C GLU A 61 19.18 1.50 10.52
N GLY A 62 18.14 1.17 9.75
CA GLY A 62 17.02 0.35 10.25
C GLY A 62 17.43 -1.07 10.65
N MET A 63 18.47 -1.63 10.02
CA MET A 63 19.01 -2.94 10.40
C MET A 63 19.66 -2.91 11.79
N THR A 64 20.35 -1.82 12.16
CA THR A 64 20.95 -1.65 13.49
C THR A 64 19.87 -1.63 14.58
N ASP A 65 18.80 -0.85 14.36
CA ASP A 65 17.67 -0.81 15.31
C ASP A 65 16.95 -2.16 15.43
N ALA A 66 16.81 -2.88 14.31
CA ALA A 66 16.19 -4.20 14.31
C ALA A 66 17.06 -5.24 15.05
N ALA A 67 18.37 -5.20 14.86
CA ALA A 67 19.31 -6.06 15.59
C ALA A 67 19.28 -5.79 17.10
N GLN A 68 19.35 -4.52 17.50
CA GLN A 68 19.25 -4.12 18.90
C GLN A 68 17.94 -4.58 19.54
N LEU A 69 16.80 -4.43 18.85
CA LEU A 69 15.51 -4.94 19.32
C LEU A 69 15.56 -6.45 19.57
N CYS A 70 16.14 -7.21 18.66
CA CYS A 70 16.21 -8.66 18.78
C CYS A 70 17.11 -9.06 19.97
N ASP A 71 18.23 -8.38 20.17
CA ASP A 71 19.10 -8.56 21.35
C ASP A 71 18.34 -8.24 22.65
N ASP A 72 17.62 -7.12 22.70
CA ASP A 72 16.82 -6.70 23.88
C ASP A 72 15.73 -7.71 24.23
N LEU A 73 15.11 -8.34 23.20
CA LEU A 73 14.07 -9.36 23.37
C LEU A 73 14.63 -10.79 23.55
N GLY A 74 15.92 -11.02 23.32
CA GLY A 74 16.53 -12.35 23.34
C GLY A 74 16.03 -13.26 22.21
N ILE A 75 15.68 -12.71 21.04
CA ILE A 75 15.20 -13.45 19.87
C ILE A 75 16.26 -13.47 18.75
N ALA A 76 16.21 -14.52 17.92
CA ALA A 76 17.10 -14.62 16.76
C ALA A 76 16.82 -13.52 15.74
N TYR A 77 17.89 -13.07 15.04
CA TYR A 77 17.81 -12.05 13.99
C TYR A 77 18.48 -12.52 12.71
N SER A 78 17.88 -12.20 11.57
CA SER A 78 18.42 -12.49 10.24
C SER A 78 18.21 -11.32 9.29
N VAL A 79 19.06 -11.25 8.25
CA VAL A 79 18.99 -10.23 7.20
C VAL A 79 19.05 -10.92 5.84
N ILE A 80 18.12 -10.55 4.95
CA ILE A 80 18.16 -11.00 3.55
C ILE A 80 18.56 -9.82 2.66
N ASP A 81 19.58 -10.01 1.85
CA ASP A 81 19.91 -9.05 0.79
C ASP A 81 18.89 -9.12 -0.34
N SER A 82 17.94 -8.19 -0.33
CA SER A 82 16.86 -8.10 -1.31
C SER A 82 17.04 -6.93 -2.28
N ARG A 83 18.23 -6.35 -2.39
CA ARG A 83 18.50 -5.16 -3.22
C ARG A 83 18.23 -5.38 -4.69
N GLU A 84 18.63 -6.51 -5.24
CA GLU A 84 18.39 -6.82 -6.67
C GLU A 84 16.89 -7.09 -6.93
N VAL A 85 16.21 -7.77 -6.02
CA VAL A 85 14.76 -8.00 -6.08
C VAL A 85 14.01 -6.65 -6.03
N PHE A 86 14.40 -5.78 -5.10
CA PHE A 86 13.83 -4.44 -4.97
C PHE A 86 14.06 -3.58 -6.21
N LYS A 87 15.28 -3.58 -6.75
CA LYS A 87 15.61 -2.88 -7.99
C LYS A 87 14.74 -3.37 -9.16
N LYS A 88 14.65 -4.68 -9.34
CA LYS A 88 13.89 -5.30 -10.43
C LYS A 88 12.40 -4.96 -10.37
N TYR A 89 11.77 -5.14 -9.21
CA TYR A 89 10.31 -5.07 -9.09
C TYR A 89 9.78 -3.70 -8.64
N ILE A 90 10.60 -2.87 -8.02
CA ILE A 90 10.16 -1.58 -7.48
C ILE A 90 10.80 -0.41 -8.21
N VAL A 91 12.13 -0.38 -8.31
CA VAL A 91 12.82 0.73 -8.99
C VAL A 91 12.48 0.76 -10.48
N ASN A 92 12.62 -0.36 -11.18
CA ASN A 92 12.30 -0.44 -12.61
C ASN A 92 10.81 -0.17 -12.88
N TYR A 93 9.90 -0.70 -12.02
CA TYR A 93 8.47 -0.46 -12.12
C TYR A 93 8.12 1.04 -12.03
N LEU A 94 8.76 1.77 -11.09
CA LEU A 94 8.61 3.22 -10.99
C LEU A 94 9.13 3.93 -12.22
N VAL A 95 10.38 3.65 -12.61
CA VAL A 95 11.04 4.32 -13.74
C VAL A 95 10.26 4.09 -15.05
N GLU A 96 9.84 2.87 -15.32
CA GLU A 96 9.02 2.53 -16.48
C GLU A 96 7.64 3.21 -16.45
N GLY A 97 7.00 3.25 -15.30
CA GLY A 97 5.70 3.92 -15.17
C GLY A 97 5.81 5.42 -15.47
N TYR A 98 6.71 6.11 -14.78
CA TYR A 98 6.90 7.54 -14.99
C TYR A 98 7.39 7.90 -16.41
N SER A 99 8.18 7.06 -17.06
CA SER A 99 8.57 7.26 -18.45
C SER A 99 7.39 7.21 -19.44
N ARG A 100 6.31 6.54 -19.04
CA ARG A 100 5.05 6.44 -19.82
C ARG A 100 3.97 7.42 -19.36
N GLY A 101 4.30 8.40 -18.50
CA GLY A 101 3.32 9.34 -17.95
C GLY A 101 2.32 8.73 -16.94
N VAL A 102 2.65 7.56 -16.40
CA VAL A 102 1.85 6.86 -15.39
C VAL A 102 2.48 7.08 -14.02
N THR A 103 1.67 7.17 -12.97
CA THR A 103 2.16 7.31 -11.58
C THR A 103 1.96 6.00 -10.81
N PRO A 104 2.95 5.08 -10.80
CA PRO A 104 2.80 3.78 -10.16
C PRO A 104 2.65 3.86 -8.64
N LEU A 105 2.07 2.80 -8.04
CA LEU A 105 1.94 2.63 -6.59
C LEU A 105 2.99 1.62 -6.06
N PRO A 106 4.20 2.06 -5.71
CA PRO A 106 5.30 1.14 -5.37
C PRO A 106 5.07 0.37 -4.07
N CYS A 107 4.35 0.93 -3.09
CA CYS A 107 4.12 0.27 -1.80
C CYS A 107 3.29 -1.01 -1.94
N SER A 108 2.22 -0.99 -2.74
CA SER A 108 1.43 -2.18 -3.00
C SER A 108 2.25 -3.24 -3.73
N GLN A 109 2.96 -2.84 -4.79
CA GLN A 109 3.87 -3.73 -5.51
C GLN A 109 4.96 -4.33 -4.59
N CYS A 110 5.54 -3.52 -3.68
CA CYS A 110 6.55 -3.99 -2.72
C CYS A 110 5.96 -5.01 -1.74
N ASN A 111 4.73 -4.78 -1.27
CA ASN A 111 4.08 -5.74 -0.39
C ASN A 111 3.89 -7.08 -1.12
N SER A 112 3.29 -7.11 -2.32
CA SER A 112 2.99 -8.37 -3.02
C SER A 112 4.24 -9.09 -3.56
N THR A 113 5.24 -8.36 -4.08
CA THR A 113 6.37 -8.97 -4.80
C THR A 113 7.68 -9.08 -4.01
N VAL A 114 7.82 -8.35 -2.91
CA VAL A 114 9.06 -8.34 -2.10
C VAL A 114 8.79 -8.87 -0.69
N LYS A 115 7.81 -8.28 0.04
CA LYS A 115 7.59 -8.64 1.44
C LYS A 115 6.81 -9.93 1.60
N PHE A 116 5.66 -10.07 0.93
CA PHE A 116 4.78 -11.23 1.08
C PHE A 116 4.99 -12.33 0.01
N GLY A 117 5.96 -12.17 -0.87
CA GLY A 117 6.46 -13.21 -1.77
C GLY A 117 7.75 -13.81 -1.19
N PRO A 118 8.94 -13.32 -1.64
CA PRO A 118 10.24 -13.92 -1.26
C PRO A 118 10.49 -13.99 0.25
N MET A 119 10.03 -12.99 1.04
CA MET A 119 10.19 -13.04 2.49
C MET A 119 9.38 -14.21 3.10
N LEU A 120 8.14 -14.41 2.62
CA LEU A 120 7.29 -15.50 3.09
C LEU A 120 7.89 -16.84 2.71
N GLU A 121 8.33 -17.00 1.45
CA GLU A 121 8.96 -18.24 0.97
C GLU A 121 10.19 -18.58 1.81
N TYR A 122 11.06 -17.61 2.06
CA TYR A 122 12.25 -17.80 2.89
C TYR A 122 11.89 -18.15 4.34
N ALA A 123 10.95 -17.45 4.94
CA ALA A 123 10.51 -17.69 6.30
C ALA A 123 9.96 -19.13 6.50
N ILE A 124 9.16 -19.61 5.55
CA ILE A 124 8.55 -20.94 5.63
C ILE A 124 9.59 -22.02 5.28
N ASN A 125 10.27 -21.88 4.15
CA ASN A 125 11.10 -22.98 3.60
C ASN A 125 12.46 -23.10 4.28
N GLU A 126 13.09 -21.95 4.63
CA GLU A 126 14.45 -21.93 5.19
C GLU A 126 14.45 -21.81 6.72
N MET A 127 13.49 -21.07 7.28
CA MET A 127 13.43 -20.85 8.73
C MET A 127 12.42 -21.75 9.44
N GLY A 128 11.59 -22.48 8.70
CA GLY A 128 10.56 -23.38 9.25
C GLY A 128 9.48 -22.63 10.03
N ALA A 129 9.12 -21.41 9.62
CA ALA A 129 8.09 -20.62 10.26
C ALA A 129 6.69 -21.10 9.87
N ASP A 130 5.75 -21.01 10.82
CA ASP A 130 4.33 -21.23 10.55
C ASP A 130 3.69 -20.00 9.90
N TYR A 131 4.15 -18.80 10.30
CA TYR A 131 3.60 -17.51 9.85
C TYR A 131 4.70 -16.47 9.70
N ILE A 132 4.38 -15.45 8.89
CA ILE A 132 5.08 -14.16 8.95
C ILE A 132 4.21 -13.12 9.64
N ALA A 133 4.84 -12.13 10.27
CA ALA A 133 4.14 -10.98 10.82
C ALA A 133 4.84 -9.69 10.42
N THR A 134 4.08 -8.60 10.40
CA THR A 134 4.60 -7.26 10.13
C THR A 134 3.86 -6.22 10.96
N GLY A 135 4.44 -5.03 11.08
CA GLY A 135 3.84 -3.87 11.75
C GLY A 135 2.75 -3.16 10.93
N HIS A 136 2.10 -3.82 9.96
CA HIS A 136 1.02 -3.20 9.20
C HIS A 136 -0.24 -3.03 10.04
N TYR A 137 -0.89 -1.88 9.86
CA TYR A 137 -2.23 -1.60 10.39
C TYR A 137 -3.27 -2.11 9.38
N ALA A 138 -3.65 -3.35 9.51
CA ALA A 138 -4.73 -4.02 8.80
C ALA A 138 -5.16 -5.24 9.61
N ARG A 139 -6.30 -5.84 9.29
CA ARG A 139 -6.82 -7.02 9.99
C ARG A 139 -7.04 -8.15 9.00
N ILE A 140 -6.79 -9.38 9.46
CA ILE A 140 -7.10 -10.60 8.71
C ILE A 140 -8.07 -11.42 9.55
N THR A 141 -9.16 -11.86 8.95
CA THR A 141 -10.11 -12.81 9.55
C THR A 141 -10.32 -14.00 8.62
N HIS A 142 -10.54 -15.19 9.18
CA HIS A 142 -10.87 -16.36 8.39
C HIS A 142 -12.40 -16.57 8.41
N ASN A 143 -13.01 -16.53 7.25
CA ASN A 143 -14.44 -16.80 7.10
C ASN A 143 -14.63 -18.30 6.90
N LEU A 144 -15.16 -18.97 7.90
CA LEU A 144 -15.31 -20.44 7.91
C LEU A 144 -16.39 -20.93 6.92
N GLU A 145 -17.36 -20.09 6.55
CA GLU A 145 -18.41 -20.44 5.60
C GLU A 145 -17.89 -20.49 4.16
N THR A 146 -17.03 -19.52 3.81
CA THR A 146 -16.47 -19.42 2.45
C THR A 146 -15.08 -20.03 2.34
N GLY A 147 -14.44 -20.36 3.47
CA GLY A 147 -13.06 -20.84 3.55
C GLY A 147 -12.02 -19.76 3.17
N ARG A 148 -12.43 -18.49 2.99
CA ARG A 148 -11.54 -17.42 2.57
C ARG A 148 -10.97 -16.61 3.74
N TYR A 149 -9.74 -16.18 3.60
CA TYR A 149 -9.17 -15.15 4.45
C TYR A 149 -9.62 -13.78 3.94
N GLU A 150 -10.14 -12.97 4.85
CA GLU A 150 -10.66 -11.64 4.57
C GLU A 150 -9.68 -10.58 5.09
N LEU A 151 -9.28 -9.67 4.21
CA LEU A 151 -8.52 -8.48 4.59
C LEU A 151 -9.50 -7.38 4.99
N ARG A 152 -9.24 -6.70 6.10
CA ARG A 152 -10.10 -5.65 6.65
C ARG A 152 -9.28 -4.42 7.03
N ARG A 153 -9.92 -3.27 6.98
CA ARG A 153 -9.33 -2.02 7.48
C ARG A 153 -8.96 -2.16 8.96
N ALA A 154 -7.88 -1.49 9.37
CA ALA A 154 -7.51 -1.36 10.78
C ALA A 154 -8.57 -0.63 11.60
N VAL A 155 -8.51 -0.79 12.93
CA VAL A 155 -9.32 -0.01 13.88
C VAL A 155 -8.94 1.47 13.80
N ASP A 156 -7.64 1.78 13.76
CA ASP A 156 -7.16 3.15 13.51
C ASP A 156 -7.29 3.50 12.03
N ARG A 157 -8.36 4.20 11.68
CA ARG A 157 -8.63 4.63 10.29
C ARG A 157 -7.59 5.58 9.73
N ASN A 158 -6.90 6.35 10.58
CA ASN A 158 -5.86 7.29 10.17
C ASN A 158 -4.54 6.56 9.82
N LYS A 159 -4.39 5.32 10.30
CA LYS A 159 -3.21 4.47 10.08
C LYS A 159 -3.49 3.25 9.21
N ASP A 160 -4.75 3.08 8.78
CA ASP A 160 -5.16 1.94 7.95
C ASP A 160 -4.28 1.81 6.70
N GLN A 161 -3.70 0.63 6.53
CA GLN A 161 -2.80 0.29 5.43
C GLN A 161 -3.37 -0.81 4.52
N SER A 162 -4.63 -1.19 4.73
CA SER A 162 -5.31 -2.21 3.92
C SER A 162 -5.32 -1.86 2.42
N TYR A 163 -5.32 -0.55 2.10
CA TYR A 163 -5.17 -0.04 0.74
C TYR A 163 -3.90 -0.55 0.02
N PHE A 164 -2.78 -0.69 0.73
CA PHE A 164 -1.53 -1.18 0.14
C PHE A 164 -1.41 -2.71 0.12
N LEU A 165 -2.37 -3.41 0.73
CA LEU A 165 -2.37 -4.86 0.90
C LEU A 165 -3.40 -5.55 0.00
N TYR A 166 -4.13 -4.80 -0.84
CA TYR A 166 -5.18 -5.34 -1.69
C TYR A 166 -4.68 -6.42 -2.69
N ASP A 167 -3.38 -6.40 -3.01
CA ASP A 167 -2.77 -7.32 -3.98
C ASP A 167 -2.25 -8.63 -3.33
N LEU A 168 -2.55 -8.85 -2.05
CA LEU A 168 -2.19 -10.10 -1.37
C LEU A 168 -3.12 -11.24 -1.77
N SER A 169 -2.52 -12.38 -2.12
CA SER A 169 -3.25 -13.62 -2.41
C SER A 169 -3.84 -14.26 -1.15
N GLN A 170 -4.73 -15.22 -1.32
CA GLN A 170 -5.27 -16.03 -0.22
C GLN A 170 -4.15 -16.77 0.53
N THR A 171 -3.13 -17.27 -0.16
CA THR A 171 -1.95 -17.91 0.45
C THR A 171 -1.18 -16.91 1.32
N HIS A 172 -0.95 -15.69 0.81
CA HIS A 172 -0.29 -14.63 1.58
C HIS A 172 -1.07 -14.29 2.85
N LEU A 173 -2.40 -14.12 2.74
CA LEU A 173 -3.24 -13.78 3.90
C LEU A 173 -3.29 -14.90 4.94
N ALA A 174 -3.38 -16.16 4.51
CA ALA A 174 -3.38 -17.31 5.40
C ALA A 174 -2.12 -17.38 6.28
N ALA A 175 -0.97 -17.12 5.67
CA ALA A 175 0.34 -17.19 6.31
C ALA A 175 0.76 -15.89 7.02
N SER A 176 -0.07 -14.84 7.02
CA SER A 176 0.29 -13.51 7.57
C SER A 176 -0.42 -13.20 8.88
N ARG A 177 0.25 -12.41 9.73
CA ARG A 177 -0.30 -11.86 10.98
C ARG A 177 0.01 -10.37 11.05
N PHE A 178 -1.00 -9.57 11.43
CA PHE A 178 -0.90 -8.11 11.61
C PHE A 178 -1.27 -7.75 13.06
N PRO A 179 -0.35 -7.85 14.01
CA PRO A 179 -0.64 -7.67 15.44
C PRO A 179 -1.16 -6.27 15.80
N LEU A 180 -0.92 -5.28 14.94
CA LEU A 180 -1.33 -3.89 15.16
C LEU A 180 -2.69 -3.54 14.57
N GLY A 181 -3.34 -4.44 13.86
CA GLY A 181 -4.62 -4.18 13.19
C GLY A 181 -5.76 -3.79 14.12
N GLU A 182 -5.76 -4.29 15.35
CA GLU A 182 -6.75 -3.99 16.40
C GLU A 182 -6.29 -2.87 17.35
N LYS A 183 -5.20 -2.17 17.04
CA LYS A 183 -4.62 -1.12 17.89
C LYS A 183 -4.64 0.23 17.19
N THR A 184 -4.79 1.28 17.99
CA THR A 184 -4.50 2.65 17.54
C THR A 184 -3.00 2.93 17.61
N LYS A 185 -2.54 3.92 16.86
CA LYS A 185 -1.14 4.35 16.93
C LYS A 185 -0.73 4.84 18.32
N LEU A 186 -1.65 5.47 19.03
CA LEU A 186 -1.40 5.90 20.40
C LEU A 186 -1.18 4.71 21.34
N GLU A 187 -1.97 3.66 21.20
CA GLU A 187 -1.78 2.41 21.96
C GLU A 187 -0.46 1.73 21.61
N THR A 188 -0.11 1.67 20.31
CA THR A 188 1.18 1.13 19.87
C THR A 188 2.35 1.86 20.52
N ARG A 189 2.33 3.21 20.56
CA ARG A 189 3.39 3.98 21.23
C ARG A 189 3.41 3.77 22.75
N LYS A 190 2.24 3.66 23.39
CA LYS A 190 2.16 3.33 24.83
C LYS A 190 2.77 1.95 25.12
N ILE A 191 2.51 0.96 24.28
CA ILE A 191 3.10 -0.38 24.42
C ILE A 191 4.62 -0.29 24.25
N ALA A 192 5.12 0.42 23.21
CA ALA A 192 6.55 0.60 23.00
C ALA A 192 7.23 1.23 24.22
N ALA A 193 6.64 2.30 24.79
CA ALA A 193 7.14 2.97 25.98
C ALA A 193 7.10 2.05 27.22
N SER A 194 6.01 1.33 27.45
CA SER A 194 5.86 0.42 28.60
C SER A 194 6.84 -0.76 28.57
N LEU A 195 7.26 -1.19 27.37
CA LEU A 195 8.24 -2.23 27.17
C LEU A 195 9.69 -1.69 27.12
N GLY A 196 9.89 -0.37 27.25
CA GLY A 196 11.21 0.25 27.19
C GLY A 196 11.90 0.12 25.84
N LEU A 197 11.14 -0.05 24.74
CA LEU A 197 11.73 -0.22 23.42
C LEU A 197 12.45 1.08 23.00
N HIS A 198 13.71 0.97 22.57
CA HIS A 198 14.51 2.13 22.11
C HIS A 198 13.88 2.84 20.89
N THR A 199 12.98 2.16 20.15
CA THR A 199 12.24 2.72 19.02
C THR A 199 10.99 3.52 19.40
N ALA A 200 10.62 3.61 20.70
CA ALA A 200 9.36 4.22 21.18
C ALA A 200 9.19 5.68 20.71
N ASP A 201 10.25 6.47 20.77
CA ASP A 201 10.23 7.90 20.40
C ASP A 201 10.67 8.15 18.95
N LYS A 202 10.97 7.09 18.20
CA LYS A 202 11.43 7.22 16.81
C LYS A 202 10.33 7.86 15.95
N PRO A 203 10.65 8.88 15.13
CA PRO A 203 9.66 9.48 14.22
C PRO A 203 9.19 8.45 13.18
N GLU A 204 7.95 8.63 12.73
CA GLU A 204 7.39 7.79 11.68
C GLU A 204 7.89 8.23 10.31
N SER A 205 8.12 7.26 9.42
CA SER A 205 8.23 7.52 8.00
C SER A 205 6.92 8.10 7.46
N GLN A 206 6.97 9.26 6.85
CA GLN A 206 5.79 9.93 6.28
C GLN A 206 5.69 9.73 4.76
N ASP A 207 6.82 9.41 4.13
CA ASP A 207 6.98 9.30 2.69
C ASP A 207 7.37 7.88 2.25
N LEU A 208 7.45 7.70 0.95
CA LEU A 208 8.02 6.49 0.36
C LEU A 208 9.49 6.35 0.79
N CYS A 209 9.93 5.14 1.08
CA CYS A 209 11.32 4.86 1.47
C CYS A 209 12.35 5.41 0.45
N LEU A 210 12.01 5.42 -0.84
CA LEU A 210 12.82 6.02 -1.90
C LEU A 210 12.90 7.55 -1.79
N VAL A 211 11.80 8.21 -1.39
CA VAL A 211 11.76 9.67 -1.17
C VAL A 211 12.56 10.04 0.06
N GLU A 212 12.44 9.28 1.15
CA GLU A 212 13.26 9.49 2.36
C GLU A 212 14.76 9.42 2.07
N GLN A 213 15.17 8.49 1.21
CA GLN A 213 16.58 8.33 0.85
C GLN A 213 17.09 9.40 -0.12
N HIS A 214 16.24 9.88 -1.05
CA HIS A 214 16.67 10.75 -2.14
C HIS A 214 16.17 12.21 -2.01
N GLY A 215 15.39 12.52 -0.98
CA GLY A 215 14.82 13.84 -0.70
C GLY A 215 13.55 14.16 -1.52
N SER A 216 13.42 13.65 -2.74
CA SER A 216 12.19 13.78 -3.54
C SER A 216 12.09 12.70 -4.61
N MET A 217 10.87 12.46 -5.10
CA MET A 217 10.64 11.58 -6.24
C MET A 217 11.31 12.13 -7.51
N LYS A 218 11.30 13.44 -7.72
CA LYS A 218 12.02 14.12 -8.82
C LYS A 218 13.50 13.75 -8.79
N THR A 219 14.19 13.99 -7.66
CA THR A 219 15.61 13.70 -7.50
C THR A 219 15.94 12.22 -7.69
N PHE A 220 15.03 11.34 -7.31
CA PHE A 220 15.18 9.91 -7.55
C PHE A 220 15.08 9.58 -9.03
N LEU A 221 14.02 10.04 -9.71
CA LEU A 221 13.77 9.75 -11.14
C LEU A 221 14.83 10.33 -12.06
N ASP A 222 15.37 11.52 -11.76
CA ASP A 222 16.44 12.18 -12.54
C ASP A 222 17.75 11.37 -12.59
N LYS A 223 17.90 10.33 -11.72
CA LYS A 223 19.02 9.38 -11.82
C LYS A 223 18.87 8.35 -12.93
N PHE A 224 17.66 8.15 -13.43
CA PHE A 224 17.32 7.12 -14.40
C PHE A 224 16.74 7.68 -15.71
N LEU A 225 16.05 8.82 -15.63
CA LEU A 225 15.37 9.47 -16.73
C LEU A 225 16.04 10.82 -17.01
N ALA A 226 16.61 10.97 -18.20
CA ALA A 226 17.18 12.23 -18.60
C ALA A 226 16.08 13.31 -18.71
N PRO A 227 16.29 14.53 -18.18
CA PRO A 227 15.36 15.64 -18.36
C PRO A 227 15.15 15.93 -19.84
N GLN A 228 13.89 15.98 -20.26
CA GLN A 228 13.48 16.37 -21.61
C GLN A 228 12.52 17.56 -21.48
N PRO A 229 12.98 18.79 -21.74
CA PRO A 229 12.14 19.97 -21.68
C PRO A 229 11.01 19.92 -22.70
N GLY A 230 9.80 20.32 -22.25
CA GLY A 230 8.60 20.39 -23.07
C GLY A 230 7.68 21.51 -22.64
N ASP A 231 6.49 21.57 -23.23
CA ASP A 231 5.55 22.65 -22.98
C ASP A 231 4.51 22.28 -21.92
N ILE A 232 4.12 23.26 -21.11
CA ILE A 232 2.93 23.20 -20.27
C ILE A 232 1.83 23.93 -21.03
N VAL A 233 0.75 23.20 -21.35
CA VAL A 233 -0.33 23.71 -22.20
C VAL A 233 -1.69 23.61 -21.49
N THR A 234 -2.63 24.48 -21.87
CA THR A 234 -4.03 24.35 -21.45
C THR A 234 -4.70 23.18 -22.17
N THR A 235 -5.91 22.80 -21.74
CA THR A 235 -6.77 21.84 -22.45
C THR A 235 -7.13 22.28 -23.88
N SER A 236 -7.04 23.58 -24.19
CA SER A 236 -7.24 24.15 -25.55
C SER A 236 -5.94 24.20 -26.37
N GLY A 237 -4.80 23.78 -25.82
CA GLY A 237 -3.50 23.79 -26.50
C GLY A 237 -2.71 25.11 -26.39
N GLN A 238 -3.17 26.08 -25.63
CA GLN A 238 -2.41 27.33 -25.40
C GLN A 238 -1.20 27.02 -24.51
N VAL A 239 0.00 27.42 -24.95
CA VAL A 239 1.24 27.30 -24.17
C VAL A 239 1.25 28.32 -23.02
N LEU A 240 1.42 27.86 -21.79
CA LEU A 240 1.52 28.65 -20.56
C LEU A 240 2.93 28.74 -20.00
N GLY A 241 3.79 27.78 -20.34
CA GLY A 241 5.14 27.70 -19.82
C GLY A 241 5.88 26.46 -20.31
N ARG A 242 7.01 26.17 -19.69
CA ARG A 242 7.84 25.00 -20.03
C ARG A 242 8.15 24.17 -18.78
N HIS A 243 8.30 22.89 -18.97
CA HIS A 243 8.77 21.96 -17.95
C HIS A 243 10.14 21.37 -18.32
N GLU A 244 10.86 20.87 -17.32
CA GLU A 244 12.18 20.24 -17.51
C GLU A 244 12.10 18.75 -17.85
N GLY A 245 11.00 18.09 -17.48
CA GLY A 245 10.75 16.69 -17.75
C GLY A 245 9.34 16.30 -17.33
N ILE A 246 8.64 15.57 -18.21
CA ILE A 246 7.24 15.16 -17.98
C ILE A 246 7.09 14.25 -16.74
N HIS A 247 8.13 13.47 -16.41
CA HIS A 247 8.19 12.57 -15.25
C HIS A 247 8.21 13.29 -13.90
N HIS A 248 8.32 14.63 -13.88
CA HIS A 248 8.20 15.43 -12.65
C HIS A 248 6.74 15.73 -12.27
N TYR A 249 5.77 15.34 -13.10
CA TYR A 249 4.37 15.70 -12.94
C TYR A 249 3.49 14.47 -12.72
N THR A 250 2.40 14.68 -11.98
CA THR A 250 1.38 13.69 -11.70
C THR A 250 0.00 14.31 -11.87
N ILE A 251 -0.97 13.57 -12.39
CA ILE A 251 -2.36 14.02 -12.54
C ILE A 251 -2.93 14.48 -11.19
N GLY A 252 -3.59 15.65 -11.19
CA GLY A 252 -4.09 16.30 -9.99
C GLY A 252 -3.07 17.17 -9.25
N GLN A 253 -1.80 17.21 -9.69
CA GLN A 253 -0.78 18.07 -9.09
C GLN A 253 -1.11 19.55 -9.33
N ARG A 254 -1.09 20.36 -8.23
CA ARG A 254 -1.31 21.81 -8.27
C ARG A 254 -0.01 22.60 -8.07
N ARG A 255 0.86 22.09 -7.15
CA ARG A 255 2.09 22.80 -6.77
C ARG A 255 3.24 22.46 -7.70
N GLY A 256 4.18 23.43 -7.87
CA GLY A 256 5.40 23.18 -8.64
C GLY A 256 5.21 23.23 -10.17
N LEU A 257 4.11 23.81 -10.66
CA LEU A 257 3.88 23.99 -12.10
C LEU A 257 4.74 25.12 -12.69
N GLY A 258 5.16 26.10 -11.87
CA GLY A 258 5.99 27.23 -12.32
C GLY A 258 5.28 28.21 -13.25
N ILE A 259 3.94 28.17 -13.32
CA ILE A 259 3.12 29.06 -14.15
C ILE A 259 2.26 29.99 -13.30
N ALA A 260 2.09 31.24 -13.76
CA ALA A 260 1.18 32.20 -13.16
C ALA A 260 -0.17 32.14 -13.89
N ALA A 261 -1.27 31.98 -13.16
CA ALA A 261 -2.61 31.97 -13.70
C ALA A 261 -3.59 32.63 -12.72
N PRO A 262 -4.70 33.23 -13.18
CA PRO A 262 -5.70 33.86 -12.31
C PRO A 262 -6.37 32.85 -11.37
N ASN A 263 -6.65 31.64 -11.87
CA ASN A 263 -7.23 30.54 -11.13
C ASN A 263 -6.20 29.40 -10.88
N PRO A 264 -6.37 28.62 -9.82
CA PRO A 264 -5.53 27.45 -9.58
C PRO A 264 -5.63 26.45 -10.74
N LEU A 265 -4.48 26.08 -11.31
CA LEU A 265 -4.37 25.06 -12.33
C LEU A 265 -3.86 23.74 -11.75
N TYR A 266 -4.29 22.66 -12.36
CA TYR A 266 -3.96 21.29 -12.01
C TYR A 266 -3.51 20.51 -13.24
N VAL A 267 -2.61 19.56 -13.08
CA VAL A 267 -2.27 18.63 -14.16
C VAL A 267 -3.48 17.77 -14.47
N VAL A 268 -3.98 17.86 -15.70
CA VAL A 268 -5.12 17.09 -16.21
C VAL A 268 -4.66 15.79 -16.82
N SER A 269 -3.62 15.88 -17.69
CA SER A 269 -3.05 14.71 -18.35
C SER A 269 -1.60 14.96 -18.75
N LEU A 270 -0.90 13.88 -19.09
CA LEU A 270 0.48 13.87 -19.56
C LEU A 270 0.50 13.27 -20.97
N ASP A 271 0.80 14.09 -21.98
CA ASP A 271 1.01 13.61 -23.37
C ASP A 271 2.48 13.31 -23.59
N VAL A 272 2.86 12.05 -23.40
CA VAL A 272 4.25 11.60 -23.56
C VAL A 272 4.71 11.72 -25.01
N GLY A 273 3.83 11.48 -25.99
CA GLY A 273 4.16 11.52 -27.40
C GLY A 273 4.53 12.92 -27.88
N ARG A 274 3.86 13.94 -27.33
CA ARG A 274 4.15 15.35 -27.63
C ARG A 274 5.06 15.99 -26.60
N ASN A 275 5.42 15.28 -25.54
CA ASN A 275 6.16 15.79 -24.38
C ASN A 275 5.50 17.03 -23.79
N GLN A 276 4.18 16.96 -23.52
CA GLN A 276 3.38 18.06 -23.01
C GLN A 276 2.71 17.71 -21.68
N VAL A 277 2.73 18.69 -20.75
CA VAL A 277 1.94 18.64 -19.51
C VAL A 277 0.67 19.47 -19.74
N ILE A 278 -0.48 18.81 -19.77
CA ILE A 278 -1.76 19.44 -19.99
C ILE A 278 -2.34 19.87 -18.64
N VAL A 279 -2.67 21.15 -18.49
CA VAL A 279 -3.22 21.72 -17.27
C VAL A 279 -4.59 22.34 -17.49
N GLY A 280 -5.41 22.34 -16.45
CA GLY A 280 -6.76 22.91 -16.46
C GLY A 280 -7.24 23.24 -15.05
N GLU A 281 -8.43 23.80 -14.97
CA GLU A 281 -9.09 24.05 -13.69
C GLU A 281 -9.48 22.74 -12.99
N ARG A 282 -9.92 22.84 -11.74
CA ARG A 282 -10.22 21.67 -10.89
C ARG A 282 -11.19 20.68 -11.55
N ASP A 283 -12.24 21.19 -12.21
CA ASP A 283 -13.29 20.36 -12.80
C ASP A 283 -12.79 19.54 -14.00
N SER A 284 -11.74 20.03 -14.68
CA SER A 284 -11.09 19.28 -15.77
C SER A 284 -10.33 18.03 -15.29
N VAL A 285 -10.17 17.85 -13.98
CA VAL A 285 -9.43 16.70 -13.37
C VAL A 285 -10.38 15.72 -12.68
N THR A 286 -11.70 15.91 -12.82
CA THR A 286 -12.70 14.98 -12.30
C THR A 286 -13.04 13.89 -13.33
N SER A 287 -13.43 12.71 -12.83
CA SER A 287 -13.86 11.58 -13.66
C SER A 287 -15.05 10.88 -13.02
N ASP A 288 -16.03 10.47 -13.85
CA ASP A 288 -17.21 9.74 -13.45
C ASP A 288 -16.94 8.23 -13.22
N GLY A 289 -15.74 7.76 -13.60
CA GLY A 289 -15.37 6.37 -13.45
C GLY A 289 -13.94 6.09 -13.90
N CYS A 290 -13.56 4.82 -13.86
CA CYS A 290 -12.27 4.35 -14.38
C CYS A 290 -12.33 2.87 -14.77
N ILE A 291 -11.43 2.47 -15.64
CA ILE A 291 -11.13 1.07 -15.92
C ILE A 291 -9.97 0.64 -15.00
N VAL A 292 -10.08 -0.55 -14.45
CA VAL A 292 -9.08 -1.11 -13.55
C VAL A 292 -8.67 -2.49 -14.08
N HIS A 293 -7.38 -2.74 -14.16
CA HIS A 293 -6.80 -4.01 -14.59
C HIS A 293 -5.99 -4.69 -13.46
N ARG A 294 -5.54 -5.93 -13.71
CA ARG A 294 -4.84 -6.75 -12.71
C ARG A 294 -5.63 -6.83 -11.40
N VAL A 295 -6.94 -7.09 -11.54
CA VAL A 295 -7.86 -7.14 -10.41
C VAL A 295 -7.57 -8.36 -9.54
N ASN A 296 -7.39 -8.12 -8.25
CA ASN A 296 -7.38 -9.14 -7.21
C ASN A 296 -8.67 -9.08 -6.38
N TRP A 297 -9.45 -10.15 -6.40
CA TRP A 297 -10.61 -10.34 -5.54
C TRP A 297 -10.16 -10.94 -4.20
N VAL A 298 -9.94 -10.08 -3.22
CA VAL A 298 -9.29 -10.44 -1.95
C VAL A 298 -10.20 -11.31 -1.08
N SER A 299 -11.28 -10.72 -0.58
CA SER A 299 -12.11 -11.35 0.46
C SER A 299 -13.33 -12.07 -0.09
N ILE A 300 -13.60 -11.94 -1.37
CA ILE A 300 -14.73 -12.61 -2.07
C ILE A 300 -14.23 -13.30 -3.34
N ALA A 301 -15.01 -14.23 -3.86
CA ALA A 301 -14.83 -14.72 -5.22
C ALA A 301 -15.20 -13.61 -6.23
N PRO A 302 -14.69 -13.64 -7.48
CA PRO A 302 -15.13 -12.73 -8.53
C PRO A 302 -16.65 -12.75 -8.67
N PRO A 303 -17.37 -11.62 -8.53
CA PRO A 303 -18.81 -11.59 -8.67
C PRO A 303 -19.21 -11.70 -10.16
N ALA A 304 -20.35 -12.35 -10.42
CA ALA A 304 -20.89 -12.47 -11.77
C ALA A 304 -21.69 -11.23 -12.21
N THR A 305 -22.10 -10.39 -11.28
CA THR A 305 -22.94 -9.20 -11.49
C THR A 305 -22.30 -7.97 -10.87
N PRO A 306 -22.68 -6.75 -11.31
CA PRO A 306 -22.22 -5.51 -10.68
C PRO A 306 -22.49 -5.49 -9.18
N ILE A 307 -21.57 -4.89 -8.42
CA ILE A 307 -21.68 -4.73 -6.96
C ILE A 307 -21.52 -3.26 -6.57
N SER A 308 -22.36 -2.81 -5.60
CA SER A 308 -22.23 -1.48 -5.00
C SER A 308 -21.25 -1.55 -3.82
N VAL A 309 -20.30 -0.62 -3.78
CA VAL A 309 -19.16 -0.65 -2.86
C VAL A 309 -18.67 0.77 -2.55
N GLU A 310 -17.86 0.91 -1.50
CA GLU A 310 -17.04 2.10 -1.27
C GLU A 310 -15.68 1.93 -1.99
N VAL A 311 -15.32 2.84 -2.91
CA VAL A 311 -14.05 2.80 -3.65
C VAL A 311 -13.12 3.90 -3.18
N GLN A 312 -11.85 3.54 -2.96
CA GLN A 312 -10.76 4.46 -2.64
C GLN A 312 -9.75 4.45 -3.80
N VAL A 313 -9.54 5.60 -4.45
CA VAL A 313 -8.65 5.74 -5.63
C VAL A 313 -7.26 6.29 -5.31
N ARG A 314 -7.02 6.67 -4.06
CA ARG A 314 -5.72 7.11 -3.52
C ARG A 314 -5.65 6.82 -2.04
N TYR A 315 -4.45 6.53 -1.52
CA TYR A 315 -4.24 6.13 -0.13
C TYR A 315 -4.92 7.04 0.91
N ARG A 316 -4.81 8.35 0.79
CA ARG A 316 -5.38 9.29 1.78
C ARG A 316 -6.69 9.93 1.32
N SER A 317 -7.29 9.46 0.21
CA SER A 317 -8.60 9.94 -0.19
C SER A 317 -9.70 9.29 0.67
N GLN A 318 -10.77 10.02 0.85
CA GLN A 318 -12.00 9.44 1.37
C GLN A 318 -12.55 8.44 0.34
N GLY A 319 -13.08 7.31 0.81
CA GLY A 319 -13.80 6.37 -0.05
C GLY A 319 -15.13 6.96 -0.51
N VAL A 320 -15.55 6.62 -1.71
CA VAL A 320 -16.78 7.10 -2.34
C VAL A 320 -17.62 5.92 -2.81
N GLN A 321 -18.94 6.11 -2.83
CA GLN A 321 -19.85 5.09 -3.34
C GLN A 321 -19.66 4.94 -4.85
N ALA A 322 -19.66 3.70 -5.30
CA ALA A 322 -19.44 3.35 -6.69
C ALA A 322 -20.02 1.97 -7.03
N THR A 323 -20.26 1.73 -8.29
CA THR A 323 -20.58 0.40 -8.84
C THR A 323 -19.36 -0.18 -9.52
N VAL A 324 -18.93 -1.36 -9.08
CA VAL A 324 -17.88 -2.17 -9.72
C VAL A 324 -18.53 -3.20 -10.61
N ILE A 325 -18.21 -3.14 -11.89
CA ILE A 325 -18.78 -4.00 -12.96
C ILE A 325 -17.65 -4.91 -13.48
N PRO A 326 -17.69 -6.22 -13.21
CA PRO A 326 -16.76 -7.16 -13.82
C PRO A 326 -16.89 -7.13 -15.34
N THR A 327 -15.76 -7.09 -16.04
CA THR A 327 -15.73 -7.14 -17.51
C THR A 327 -15.06 -8.43 -17.98
N ASN A 328 -15.68 -9.09 -18.95
CA ASN A 328 -15.06 -10.23 -19.59
C ASN A 328 -13.94 -9.73 -20.50
N SER A 329 -12.71 -9.97 -20.13
CA SER A 329 -11.57 -9.66 -21.00
C SER A 329 -11.31 -10.81 -21.96
N THR A 330 -11.18 -10.50 -23.26
CA THR A 330 -10.81 -11.47 -24.30
C THR A 330 -9.37 -11.91 -24.25
N ASP A 331 -8.50 -11.16 -23.52
CA ASP A 331 -7.07 -11.41 -23.38
C ASP A 331 -6.69 -12.17 -22.09
N GLY A 332 -7.69 -12.63 -21.31
CA GLY A 332 -7.47 -13.34 -20.05
C GLY A 332 -7.05 -12.45 -18.89
N THR A 333 -6.98 -11.13 -19.07
CA THR A 333 -6.67 -10.20 -17.97
C THR A 333 -7.93 -9.89 -17.16
N SER A 334 -7.81 -9.93 -15.84
CA SER A 334 -8.93 -9.55 -14.96
C SER A 334 -9.11 -8.03 -14.98
N ARG A 335 -10.26 -7.56 -15.48
CA ARG A 335 -10.62 -6.14 -15.57
C ARG A 335 -11.97 -5.86 -14.94
N VAL A 336 -12.16 -4.64 -14.44
CA VAL A 336 -13.45 -4.11 -14.01
C VAL A 336 -13.62 -2.68 -14.51
N LYS A 337 -14.87 -2.29 -14.75
CA LYS A 337 -15.28 -0.90 -14.91
C LYS A 337 -15.82 -0.41 -13.56
N ILE A 338 -15.37 0.75 -13.11
CA ILE A 338 -15.88 1.41 -11.91
C ILE A 338 -16.63 2.66 -12.35
N ILE A 339 -17.85 2.82 -11.87
CA ILE A 339 -18.69 4.01 -12.07
C ILE A 339 -18.89 4.62 -10.68
N PHE A 340 -18.44 5.87 -10.49
CA PHE A 340 -18.64 6.60 -9.25
C PHE A 340 -20.03 7.22 -9.21
N ASP A 341 -20.66 7.25 -8.03
CA ASP A 341 -21.95 7.92 -7.85
C ASP A 341 -21.80 9.44 -7.96
N GLU A 342 -20.61 9.97 -7.64
CA GLU A 342 -20.23 11.37 -7.80
C GLU A 342 -18.83 11.48 -8.45
N PRO A 343 -18.60 12.44 -9.37
CA PRO A 343 -17.31 12.60 -10.04
C PRO A 343 -16.14 12.72 -9.07
N GLN A 344 -15.06 11.98 -9.32
CA GLN A 344 -13.89 11.93 -8.44
C GLN A 344 -12.70 12.69 -8.98
N PHE A 345 -12.10 13.52 -8.11
CA PHE A 345 -10.93 14.32 -8.45
C PHE A 345 -9.64 13.48 -8.47
N GLY A 346 -8.87 13.61 -9.55
CA GLY A 346 -7.51 13.09 -9.64
C GLY A 346 -7.45 11.56 -9.66
N VAL A 347 -8.34 10.92 -10.38
CA VAL A 347 -8.26 9.49 -10.73
C VAL A 347 -7.03 9.32 -11.61
N THR A 348 -5.98 8.70 -11.06
CA THR A 348 -4.63 8.73 -11.65
C THR A 348 -4.23 7.36 -12.15
N PRO A 349 -3.90 7.20 -13.45
CA PRO A 349 -3.36 5.96 -14.00
C PRO A 349 -2.11 5.47 -13.25
N GLY A 350 -2.08 4.17 -12.97
CA GLY A 350 -1.00 3.53 -12.21
C GLY A 350 -1.20 3.50 -10.70
N GLN A 351 -2.11 4.33 -10.16
CA GLN A 351 -2.57 4.21 -8.79
C GLN A 351 -3.54 3.03 -8.67
N ALA A 352 -3.79 2.56 -7.44
CA ALA A 352 -4.79 1.55 -7.20
C ALA A 352 -6.18 2.17 -7.03
N ALA A 353 -7.20 1.42 -7.48
CA ALA A 353 -8.54 1.53 -6.95
C ALA A 353 -8.79 0.31 -6.06
N VAL A 354 -9.16 0.55 -4.81
CA VAL A 354 -9.44 -0.51 -3.82
C VAL A 354 -10.86 -0.32 -3.31
N TRP A 355 -11.65 -1.39 -3.31
CA TRP A 355 -13.04 -1.33 -2.92
C TRP A 355 -13.33 -2.15 -1.67
N TYR A 356 -14.24 -1.59 -0.89
CA TYR A 356 -14.59 -2.05 0.45
C TYR A 356 -16.11 -2.24 0.58
N ASP A 357 -16.52 -3.15 1.45
CA ASP A 357 -17.89 -3.19 1.91
C ASP A 357 -18.14 -2.17 3.05
N SER A 358 -19.40 -2.01 3.44
CA SER A 358 -19.82 -1.11 4.53
C SER A 358 -19.20 -1.45 5.91
N LYS A 359 -18.64 -2.65 6.07
CA LYS A 359 -17.95 -3.11 7.29
C LYS A 359 -16.44 -2.93 7.22
N GLY A 360 -15.92 -2.32 6.13
CA GLY A 360 -14.50 -2.07 5.91
C GLY A 360 -13.69 -3.31 5.52
N ARG A 361 -14.33 -4.34 4.97
CA ARG A 361 -13.67 -5.49 4.38
C ARG A 361 -13.22 -5.12 2.96
N VAL A 362 -11.96 -5.39 2.64
CA VAL A 362 -11.41 -5.23 1.29
C VAL A 362 -11.99 -6.32 0.40
N LEU A 363 -12.89 -5.99 -0.49
CA LEU A 363 -13.47 -6.94 -1.44
C LEU A 363 -12.51 -7.23 -2.58
N GLY A 364 -11.78 -6.21 -3.04
CA GLY A 364 -10.77 -6.32 -4.08
C GLY A 364 -10.10 -4.99 -4.39
N GLY A 365 -9.25 -5.01 -5.40
CA GLY A 365 -8.53 -3.85 -5.91
C GLY A 365 -7.80 -4.19 -7.20
N GLY A 366 -7.28 -3.16 -7.85
CA GLY A 366 -6.48 -3.30 -9.06
C GLY A 366 -5.84 -1.96 -9.45
N ILE A 367 -5.18 -1.93 -10.59
CA ILE A 367 -4.45 -0.75 -11.06
C ILE A 367 -5.33 0.03 -12.05
N ILE A 368 -5.46 1.34 -11.85
CA ILE A 368 -6.20 2.25 -12.73
C ILE A 368 -5.46 2.33 -14.07
N GLU A 369 -6.20 2.08 -15.17
CA GLU A 369 -5.67 2.18 -16.53
C GLU A 369 -5.58 3.63 -17.00
N PRO A 370 -4.63 3.95 -17.91
CA PRO A 370 -4.72 5.18 -18.68
C PRO A 370 -6.02 5.21 -19.50
N THR A 371 -6.81 6.27 -19.35
CA THR A 371 -8.00 6.48 -20.20
C THR A 371 -7.56 6.89 -21.60
N CYS A 372 -7.92 6.12 -22.62
CA CYS A 372 -7.82 6.57 -24.00
C CYS A 372 -8.84 7.68 -24.25
N SER A 373 -8.47 8.70 -25.04
CA SER A 373 -9.33 9.82 -25.45
C SER A 373 -10.52 9.32 -26.30
N GLY A 374 -11.51 8.70 -25.68
CA GLY A 374 -12.68 8.09 -26.31
C GLY A 374 -13.52 7.26 -25.34
N ASP A 375 -12.93 6.80 -24.24
CA ASP A 375 -13.58 5.92 -23.25
C ASP A 375 -14.34 6.68 -22.14
N THR A 376 -14.61 7.98 -22.32
CA THR A 376 -15.23 8.85 -21.31
C THR A 376 -16.72 8.64 -21.10
N ASN A 377 -17.40 7.75 -21.82
CA ASN A 377 -18.79 7.43 -21.55
C ASN A 377 -18.91 6.39 -20.42
N PHE A 378 -18.82 6.87 -19.18
CA PHE A 378 -19.15 6.10 -17.98
C PHE A 378 -20.64 6.19 -17.62
N SER A 379 -21.54 6.49 -18.58
CA SER A 379 -22.99 6.40 -18.34
C SER A 379 -23.39 4.96 -18.01
N ALA A 380 -24.14 4.79 -16.93
CA ALA A 380 -24.84 3.55 -16.64
C ALA A 380 -25.85 3.30 -17.75
N SER A 381 -25.62 2.31 -18.62
CA SER A 381 -26.59 1.77 -19.56
C SER A 381 -27.38 0.65 -18.90
#